data_508ced753613187cf5f56e104a158291
#
_entry.id   508ced753613187cf5f56e104a158291
#
_cell.length_a   1.000
_cell.length_b   1.000
_cell.length_c   1.000
_cell.angle_alpha   90.00
_cell.angle_beta   90.00
_cell.angle_gamma   90.00
#
_symmetry.space_group_name_H-M   'P 1'
#
loop_
_entity.id
_entity.type
_entity.pdbx_description
1 polymer ?
#
loop_
_entity_poly.entity_id
_entity_poly.type
_entity_poly.pdbx_seq_one_letter_code
_entity_poly.pdbx_strand_id
1 'polypeptide(L)'
;TTISWEAWDLKYKPNQDWNHAWGAAPANLLPRYVLGVQPAAPGWTTAIIRPHPADLKHAGGKVPTSQGPIQLDWQNEKKFTMSLILPEGMTAKIDLPAADGTSGVYVDGEKVAAKQVGERWLVEKEVRGEIEVEVR
;
A
#
# COMPACT_ATOMS: atom_id res chain seq x y z
N THR A 1 -11.14 15.44 18.00
CA THR A 1 -10.01 14.89 18.74
C THR A 1 -8.88 14.56 17.77
N THR A 2 -7.65 14.49 18.27
CA THR A 2 -6.45 14.11 17.50
C THR A 2 -5.99 12.68 17.81
N ILE A 3 -6.80 11.91 18.53
CA ILE A 3 -6.51 10.54 18.95
C ILE A 3 -7.66 9.60 18.59
N SER A 4 -7.35 8.32 18.46
CA SER A 4 -8.36 7.27 18.35
C SER A 4 -8.88 6.90 19.74
N TRP A 5 -10.18 6.95 19.91
CA TRP A 5 -10.82 6.60 21.16
C TRP A 5 -10.87 5.08 21.37
N GLU A 6 -10.99 4.66 22.62
CA GLU A 6 -11.15 3.26 22.99
C GLU A 6 -12.47 2.65 22.47
N ALA A 7 -13.54 3.44 22.44
CA ALA A 7 -14.85 3.03 21.95
C ALA A 7 -15.52 4.14 21.13
N TRP A 8 -16.53 3.78 20.35
CA TRP A 8 -17.25 4.70 19.46
C TRP A 8 -18.03 5.79 20.21
N ASP A 9 -18.54 5.47 21.40
CA ASP A 9 -19.39 6.39 22.18
C ASP A 9 -19.39 5.96 23.64
N LEU A 10 -19.53 6.92 24.56
CA LEU A 10 -19.64 6.70 26.01
C LEU A 10 -20.81 5.79 26.39
N LYS A 11 -21.86 5.70 25.57
CA LYS A 11 -22.99 4.79 25.81
C LYS A 11 -22.60 3.31 25.71
N TYR A 12 -21.55 2.98 24.96
CA TYR A 12 -21.03 1.61 24.83
C TYR A 12 -20.00 1.28 25.91
N LYS A 13 -19.26 2.29 26.36
CA LYS A 13 -18.25 2.18 27.40
C LYS A 13 -18.17 3.46 28.20
N PRO A 14 -18.94 3.61 29.30
CA PRO A 14 -18.99 4.86 30.07
C PRO A 14 -17.66 5.30 30.69
N ASN A 15 -16.76 4.36 30.93
CA ASN A 15 -15.42 4.57 31.49
C ASN A 15 -14.31 4.40 30.45
N GLN A 16 -14.56 4.77 29.19
CA GLN A 16 -13.56 4.61 28.14
C GLN A 16 -12.33 5.49 28.39
N ASP A 17 -11.17 4.94 28.01
CA ASP A 17 -9.92 5.68 27.99
C ASP A 17 -9.77 6.46 26.67
N TRP A 18 -9.24 7.65 26.76
CA TRP A 18 -9.01 8.51 25.60
C TRP A 18 -7.80 8.08 24.77
N ASN A 19 -6.96 7.19 25.32
CA ASN A 19 -5.67 6.82 24.79
C ASN A 19 -5.40 5.32 24.99
N HIS A 20 -6.29 4.47 24.49
CA HIS A 20 -6.15 3.03 24.60
C HIS A 20 -5.34 2.44 23.45
N ALA A 21 -4.48 1.44 23.73
CA ALA A 21 -3.57 0.82 22.77
C ALA A 21 -4.27 0.24 21.54
N TRP A 22 -5.43 -0.39 21.68
CA TRP A 22 -6.17 -0.91 20.52
C TRP A 22 -6.76 0.19 19.61
N GLY A 23 -6.94 1.41 20.11
CA GLY A 23 -7.28 2.56 19.29
C GLY A 23 -6.21 2.94 18.26
N ALA A 24 -4.99 2.39 18.40
CA ALA A 24 -3.91 2.57 17.44
C ALA A 24 -4.01 1.66 16.20
N ALA A 25 -4.98 0.76 16.12
CA ALA A 25 -5.17 -0.14 14.98
C ALA A 25 -5.15 0.57 13.61
N PRO A 26 -5.76 1.76 13.40
CA PRO A 26 -5.67 2.47 12.13
C PRO A 26 -4.25 2.78 11.69
N ALA A 27 -3.35 3.11 12.62
CA ALA A 27 -1.95 3.38 12.32
C ALA A 27 -1.19 2.15 11.76
N ASN A 28 -1.68 0.94 12.05
CA ASN A 28 -1.16 -0.31 11.48
C ASN A 28 -1.92 -0.70 10.20
N LEU A 29 -3.24 -0.59 10.19
CA LEU A 29 -4.07 -1.10 9.11
C LEU A 29 -4.00 -0.23 7.84
N LEU A 30 -3.95 1.10 7.99
CA LEU A 30 -3.89 2.01 6.83
C LEU A 30 -2.63 1.80 5.98
N PRO A 31 -1.41 1.78 6.55
CA PRO A 31 -0.20 1.49 5.76
C PRO A 31 -0.20 0.10 5.15
N ARG A 32 -0.70 -0.92 5.87
CA ARG A 32 -0.66 -2.32 5.41
C ARG A 32 -1.64 -2.63 4.31
N TYR A 33 -2.83 -2.06 4.36
CA TYR A 33 -3.92 -2.45 3.45
C TYR A 33 -4.29 -1.32 2.49
N VAL A 34 -4.59 -0.13 2.98
CA VAL A 34 -4.98 0.98 2.08
C VAL A 34 -3.78 1.39 1.23
N LEU A 35 -2.66 1.74 1.85
CA LEU A 35 -1.43 2.06 1.15
C LEU A 35 -0.82 0.80 0.51
N GLY A 36 -0.93 -0.36 1.18
CA GLY A 36 -0.58 -1.66 0.64
C GLY A 36 0.85 -2.09 0.86
N VAL A 37 1.54 -1.58 1.87
CA VAL A 37 2.96 -1.88 2.13
C VAL A 37 3.10 -2.91 3.24
N GLN A 38 3.64 -4.09 2.91
CA GLN A 38 3.83 -5.18 3.87
C GLN A 38 5.20 -5.86 3.69
N PRO A 39 5.79 -6.44 4.76
CA PRO A 39 6.99 -7.25 4.60
C PRO A 39 6.67 -8.58 3.90
N ALA A 40 7.50 -8.98 2.94
CA ALA A 40 7.49 -10.29 2.29
C ALA A 40 8.56 -11.22 2.83
N ALA A 41 9.61 -10.65 3.45
CA ALA A 41 10.72 -11.41 4.03
C ALA A 41 11.16 -10.78 5.35
N PRO A 42 11.82 -11.56 6.24
CA PRO A 42 12.39 -11.05 7.48
C PRO A 42 13.33 -9.85 7.21
N GLY A 43 13.31 -8.88 8.13
CA GLY A 43 14.17 -7.70 8.04
C GLY A 43 13.84 -6.76 6.87
N TRP A 44 12.68 -6.91 6.22
CA TRP A 44 12.25 -6.08 5.09
C TRP A 44 13.18 -6.15 3.87
N THR A 45 13.90 -7.25 3.67
CA THR A 45 14.73 -7.43 2.47
C THR A 45 13.89 -7.45 1.20
N THR A 46 12.64 -7.90 1.31
CA THR A 46 11.63 -7.83 0.25
C THR A 46 10.32 -7.32 0.85
N ALA A 47 9.69 -6.36 0.19
CA ALA A 47 8.34 -5.87 0.49
C ALA A 47 7.30 -6.47 -0.47
N ILE A 48 6.02 -6.45 -0.08
CA ILE A 48 4.87 -6.57 -0.97
C ILE A 48 4.23 -5.20 -1.06
N ILE A 49 4.01 -4.73 -2.28
CA ILE A 49 3.24 -3.53 -2.57
C ILE A 49 1.91 -3.96 -3.18
N ARG A 50 0.87 -3.90 -2.35
CA ARG A 50 -0.47 -4.41 -2.67
C ARG A 50 -1.55 -3.44 -2.20
N PRO A 51 -1.74 -2.31 -2.88
CA PRO A 51 -2.78 -1.34 -2.55
C PRO A 51 -4.19 -1.93 -2.65
N HIS A 52 -5.07 -1.50 -1.74
CA HIS A 52 -6.50 -1.77 -1.79
C HIS A 52 -7.25 -0.43 -1.78
N PRO A 53 -7.40 0.21 -2.95
CA PRO A 53 -8.00 1.54 -3.04
C PRO A 53 -9.45 1.62 -2.60
N ALA A 54 -10.24 0.55 -2.82
CA ALA A 54 -11.70 0.58 -2.71
C ALA A 54 -12.27 1.78 -3.50
N ASP A 55 -12.99 2.69 -2.84
CA ASP A 55 -13.56 3.91 -3.42
C ASP A 55 -12.63 5.15 -3.27
N LEU A 56 -11.45 4.97 -2.68
CA LEU A 56 -10.47 6.05 -2.53
C LEU A 56 -9.83 6.38 -3.88
N LYS A 57 -9.63 7.66 -4.14
CA LYS A 57 -8.97 8.16 -5.33
C LYS A 57 -7.46 8.30 -5.19
N HIS A 58 -6.98 8.40 -3.97
CA HIS A 58 -5.57 8.63 -3.66
C HIS A 58 -5.23 8.17 -2.25
N ALA A 59 -4.03 7.62 -2.07
CA ALA A 59 -3.35 7.56 -0.78
C ALA A 59 -1.83 7.64 -0.98
N GLY A 60 -1.16 8.31 -0.06
CA GLY A 60 0.28 8.45 -0.08
C GLY A 60 0.87 8.52 1.32
N GLY A 61 2.12 8.11 1.45
CA GLY A 61 2.81 8.16 2.74
C GLY A 61 4.19 7.51 2.75
N LYS A 62 4.77 7.53 3.95
CA LYS A 62 6.06 6.88 4.25
C LYS A 62 5.85 5.79 5.28
N VAL A 63 6.30 4.59 4.96
CA VAL A 63 6.25 3.44 5.86
C VAL A 63 7.66 3.17 6.40
N PRO A 64 7.90 3.35 7.70
CA PRO A 64 9.21 3.08 8.29
C PRO A 64 9.51 1.58 8.27
N THR A 65 10.73 1.22 7.88
CA THR A 65 11.23 -0.16 7.94
C THR A 65 12.64 -0.21 8.54
N SER A 66 13.12 -1.41 8.84
CA SER A 66 14.50 -1.60 9.32
C SER A 66 15.58 -1.28 8.27
N GLN A 67 15.20 -1.17 6.98
CA GLN A 67 16.11 -0.83 5.87
C GLN A 67 16.05 0.66 5.49
N GLY A 68 15.13 1.42 6.11
CA GLY A 68 14.79 2.79 5.73
C GLY A 68 13.34 2.93 5.33
N PRO A 69 12.85 4.15 5.09
CA PRO A 69 11.44 4.37 4.76
C PRO A 69 11.12 3.98 3.32
N ILE A 70 10.05 3.21 3.13
CA ILE A 70 9.39 3.07 1.83
C ILE A 70 8.49 4.28 1.64
N GLN A 71 8.62 4.98 0.50
CA GLN A 71 7.70 6.05 0.12
C GLN A 71 6.82 5.55 -1.00
N LEU A 72 5.53 5.77 -0.87
CA LEU A 72 4.55 5.31 -1.84
C LEU A 72 3.41 6.32 -1.95
N ASP A 73 3.04 6.62 -3.18
CA ASP A 73 1.89 7.44 -3.53
C ASP A 73 1.16 6.76 -4.68
N TRP A 74 -0.15 6.57 -4.57
CA TRP A 74 -0.95 6.02 -5.65
C TRP A 74 -2.21 6.84 -5.90
N GLN A 75 -2.65 6.84 -7.15
CA GLN A 75 -3.90 7.44 -7.60
C GLN A 75 -4.75 6.39 -8.32
N ASN A 76 -6.05 6.45 -8.09
CA ASN A 76 -7.04 5.52 -8.61
C ASN A 76 -8.27 6.27 -9.12
N GLU A 77 -8.12 6.96 -10.25
CA GLU A 77 -9.22 7.69 -10.88
C GLU A 77 -9.63 7.01 -12.20
N LYS A 78 -9.08 7.47 -13.34
CA LYS A 78 -9.34 6.88 -14.67
C LYS A 78 -8.51 5.62 -14.91
N LYS A 79 -7.34 5.55 -14.29
CA LYS A 79 -6.38 4.45 -14.31
C LYS A 79 -5.64 4.45 -12.98
N PHE A 80 -5.09 3.29 -12.62
CA PHE A 80 -4.24 3.20 -11.45
C PHE A 80 -2.81 3.61 -11.80
N THR A 81 -2.26 4.56 -11.04
CA THR A 81 -0.85 4.97 -11.12
C THR A 81 -0.22 4.94 -9.74
N MET A 82 1.08 4.72 -9.66
CA MET A 82 1.81 4.62 -8.40
C MET A 82 3.25 5.07 -8.56
N SER A 83 3.71 5.97 -7.69
CA SER A 83 5.11 6.30 -7.48
C SER A 83 5.62 5.53 -6.25
N LEU A 84 6.74 4.84 -6.37
CA LEU A 84 7.33 4.02 -5.33
C LEU A 84 8.82 4.29 -5.20
N ILE A 85 9.27 4.58 -3.98
CA ILE A 85 10.69 4.69 -3.62
C ILE A 85 11.03 3.66 -2.56
N LEU A 86 11.91 2.74 -2.90
CA LEU A 86 12.42 1.69 -2.01
C LEU A 86 13.80 2.07 -1.46
N PRO A 87 14.10 1.74 -0.19
CA PRO A 87 15.45 1.85 0.33
C PRO A 87 16.45 1.03 -0.48
N GLU A 88 17.72 1.44 -0.46
CA GLU A 88 18.81 0.71 -1.10
C GLU A 88 18.89 -0.74 -0.59
N GLY A 89 19.07 -1.69 -1.50
CA GLY A 89 19.13 -3.13 -1.21
C GLY A 89 17.79 -3.83 -1.03
N MET A 90 16.67 -3.08 -0.90
CA MET A 90 15.33 -3.65 -0.81
C MET A 90 14.79 -3.97 -2.20
N THR A 91 14.03 -5.08 -2.28
CA THR A 91 13.18 -5.40 -3.44
C THR A 91 11.71 -5.32 -3.08
N ALA A 92 10.83 -5.22 -4.08
CA ALA A 92 9.40 -5.33 -3.87
C ALA A 92 8.71 -6.19 -4.92
N LYS A 93 7.75 -7.00 -4.47
CA LYS A 93 6.75 -7.67 -5.30
C LYS A 93 5.58 -6.74 -5.49
N ILE A 94 5.16 -6.55 -6.73
CA ILE A 94 4.09 -5.62 -7.09
C ILE A 94 2.82 -6.40 -7.45
N ASP A 95 1.73 -6.07 -6.78
CA ASP A 95 0.41 -6.65 -6.95
C ASP A 95 -0.63 -5.51 -6.95
N LEU A 96 -1.15 -5.17 -8.12
CA LEU A 96 -1.94 -3.96 -8.36
C LEU A 96 -3.41 -4.28 -8.66
N PRO A 97 -4.34 -3.36 -8.36
CA PRO A 97 -5.71 -3.51 -8.79
C PRO A 97 -5.79 -3.51 -10.33
N ALA A 98 -6.59 -4.42 -10.88
CA ALA A 98 -6.95 -4.44 -12.29
C ALA A 98 -8.36 -3.84 -12.45
N ALA A 99 -8.45 -2.77 -13.23
CA ALA A 99 -9.74 -2.24 -13.66
C ALA A 99 -10.19 -2.90 -14.96
N ASP A 100 -11.49 -2.83 -15.25
CA ASP A 100 -12.03 -3.32 -16.51
C ASP A 100 -11.34 -2.64 -17.71
N GLY A 101 -11.01 -3.43 -18.72
CA GLY A 101 -10.37 -2.95 -19.95
C GLY A 101 -8.87 -2.70 -19.84
N THR A 102 -8.23 -2.98 -18.69
CA THR A 102 -6.78 -2.89 -18.58
C THR A 102 -6.09 -4.06 -19.28
N SER A 103 -4.95 -3.79 -19.93
CA SER A 103 -4.22 -4.74 -20.78
C SER A 103 -2.82 -5.08 -20.29
N GLY A 104 -2.40 -4.50 -19.14
CA GLY A 104 -1.10 -4.78 -18.56
C GLY A 104 -0.58 -3.70 -17.62
N VAL A 105 0.62 -3.95 -17.13
CA VAL A 105 1.36 -3.08 -16.22
C VAL A 105 2.56 -2.49 -16.93
N TYR A 106 2.81 -1.22 -16.68
CA TYR A 106 3.96 -0.45 -17.19
C TYR A 106 4.77 0.07 -16.01
N VAL A 107 6.08 -0.11 -16.07
CA VAL A 107 7.04 0.42 -15.10
C VAL A 107 7.98 1.35 -15.85
N ASP A 108 8.10 2.59 -15.39
CA ASP A 108 8.89 3.65 -16.03
C ASP A 108 8.56 3.83 -17.53
N GLY A 109 7.28 3.64 -17.88
CA GLY A 109 6.77 3.75 -19.24
C GLY A 109 6.94 2.48 -20.10
N GLU A 110 7.64 1.48 -19.66
CA GLU A 110 7.85 0.20 -20.38
C GLU A 110 6.87 -0.87 -19.90
N LYS A 111 6.27 -1.60 -20.84
CA LYS A 111 5.39 -2.72 -20.52
C LYS A 111 6.21 -3.87 -19.90
N VAL A 112 5.82 -4.32 -18.71
CA VAL A 112 6.49 -5.41 -18.00
C VAL A 112 5.69 -6.70 -18.05
N ALA A 113 6.37 -7.84 -17.85
CA ALA A 113 5.72 -9.13 -17.71
C ALA A 113 4.89 -9.15 -16.41
N ALA A 114 3.59 -9.31 -16.59
CA ALA A 114 2.62 -9.36 -15.48
C ALA A 114 1.49 -10.32 -15.82
N LYS A 115 0.96 -10.99 -14.82
CA LYS A 115 -0.15 -11.93 -14.92
C LYS A 115 -1.39 -11.36 -14.24
N GLN A 116 -2.52 -11.36 -14.93
CA GLN A 116 -3.79 -11.03 -14.30
C GLN A 116 -4.35 -12.26 -13.58
N VAL A 117 -4.69 -12.09 -12.31
CA VAL A 117 -5.33 -13.10 -11.47
C VAL A 117 -6.54 -12.45 -10.79
N GLY A 118 -7.73 -12.78 -11.27
CA GLY A 118 -8.95 -12.09 -10.84
C GLY A 118 -8.87 -10.58 -11.14
N GLU A 119 -9.15 -9.79 -10.14
CA GLU A 119 -9.13 -8.31 -10.22
C GLU A 119 -7.75 -7.72 -9.88
N ARG A 120 -6.66 -8.46 -10.16
CA ARG A 120 -5.32 -8.02 -9.80
C ARG A 120 -4.28 -8.35 -10.87
N TRP A 121 -3.30 -7.45 -11.00
CA TRP A 121 -2.12 -7.63 -11.83
C TRP A 121 -0.90 -7.94 -10.96
N LEU A 122 -0.31 -9.11 -11.13
CA LEU A 122 0.93 -9.53 -10.46
C LEU A 122 2.11 -9.34 -11.42
N VAL A 123 3.03 -8.45 -11.08
CA VAL A 123 4.28 -8.27 -11.83
C VAL A 123 5.21 -9.45 -11.53
N GLU A 124 5.75 -10.08 -12.56
CA GLU A 124 6.53 -11.32 -12.41
C GLU A 124 7.89 -11.10 -11.77
N LYS A 125 8.52 -9.94 -12.05
CA LYS A 125 9.84 -9.60 -11.50
C LYS A 125 9.73 -8.62 -10.36
N GLU A 126 10.55 -8.83 -9.34
CA GLU A 126 10.73 -7.86 -8.26
C GLU A 126 11.35 -6.56 -8.79
N VAL A 127 10.88 -5.44 -8.26
CA VAL A 127 11.37 -4.10 -8.59
C VAL A 127 12.33 -3.57 -7.52
N ARG A 128 13.08 -2.52 -7.83
CA ARG A 128 14.04 -1.86 -6.94
C ARG A 128 14.10 -0.37 -7.19
N GLY A 129 14.56 0.38 -6.17
CA GLY A 129 14.82 1.81 -6.29
C GLY A 129 13.57 2.66 -6.42
N GLU A 130 13.66 3.70 -7.23
CA GLU A 130 12.57 4.62 -7.53
C GLU A 130 11.94 4.23 -8.86
N ILE A 131 10.63 4.05 -8.88
CA ILE A 131 9.87 3.64 -10.06
C ILE A 131 8.51 4.33 -10.13
N GLU A 132 8.05 4.53 -11.36
CA GLU A 132 6.69 4.91 -11.68
C GLU A 132 5.95 3.73 -12.30
N VAL A 133 4.76 3.43 -11.79
CA VAL A 133 3.96 2.29 -12.23
C VAL A 133 2.60 2.75 -12.72
N GLU A 134 2.14 2.17 -13.83
CA GLU A 134 0.84 2.46 -14.40
C GLU A 134 0.15 1.16 -14.86
N VAL A 135 -1.14 1.03 -14.58
CA VAL A 135 -2.00 -0.02 -15.13
C VAL A 135 -2.81 0.55 -16.29
N ARG A 136 -2.65 -0.04 -17.48
CA ARG A 136 -3.30 0.40 -18.73
C ARG A 136 -4.15 -0.69 -19.33
#